data_9e0be5c7fb7c4008a9b3d1fdf29f2c34
#
_entry.id   9e0be5c7fb7c4008a9b3d1fdf29f2c34
#
_cell.length_a   1.000
_cell.length_b   1.000
_cell.length_c   1.000
_cell.angle_alpha   90.00
_cell.angle_beta   90.00
_cell.angle_gamma   90.00
#
_symmetry.space_group_name_H-M   'P 1'
#
loop_
_entity.id
_entity.type
_entity.pdbx_description
1 polymer ?
#
loop_
_entity_poly.entity_id
_entity_poly.type
_entity_poly.pdbx_seq_one_letter_code
_entity_poly.pdbx_strand_id
1 'polypeptide(L)'
;MVTYEALRRDAAVNTYITRADESLSALGFTEHSFPHVCRVAEVAGQVLKALGYDSHQIELAKIAAYLHDIGNLVNRVDHSQSGAVMAFRILDHMDMDAADVATVVTAIGNHDEGTGVPVNATAAALILADKSDVRRNRVRNRDIATFDIHDRVNYSVERSALRVLPEEHVALLELTVDTQFSSVMDFFEIFMKRMLLCRRAAERLGLRFQLTINGQQLI
;
A
#
# COMPACT_ATOMS: atom_id res chain seq x y z
N MET A 1 9.96 -22.39 -4.85
CA MET A 1 9.34 -21.24 -4.10
C MET A 1 8.94 -20.19 -5.10
N VAL A 2 7.70 -19.73 -5.08
CA VAL A 2 7.24 -18.56 -5.84
C VAL A 2 7.94 -17.31 -5.29
N THR A 3 8.41 -16.44 -6.18
CA THR A 3 9.14 -15.23 -5.81
C THR A 3 8.47 -13.99 -6.38
N TYR A 4 8.70 -12.84 -5.74
CA TYR A 4 8.29 -11.53 -6.25
C TYR A 4 8.77 -11.29 -7.68
N GLU A 5 10.04 -11.65 -7.98
CA GLU A 5 10.59 -11.52 -9.31
C GLU A 5 9.92 -12.46 -10.35
N ALA A 6 9.46 -13.64 -9.94
CA ALA A 6 8.69 -14.52 -10.81
C ALA A 6 7.33 -13.89 -11.17
N LEU A 7 6.62 -13.34 -10.18
CA LEU A 7 5.34 -12.64 -10.41
C LEU A 7 5.50 -11.41 -11.30
N ARG A 8 6.57 -10.64 -11.14
CA ARG A 8 6.86 -9.48 -12.00
C ARG A 8 7.07 -9.83 -13.47
N ARG A 9 7.49 -11.06 -13.74
CA ARG A 9 7.71 -11.58 -15.12
C ARG A 9 6.49 -12.33 -15.66
N ASP A 10 5.51 -12.62 -14.83
CA ASP A 10 4.32 -13.34 -15.25
C ASP A 10 3.40 -12.45 -16.10
N ALA A 11 3.15 -12.88 -17.35
CA ALA A 11 2.38 -12.11 -18.30
C ALA A 11 0.90 -11.97 -17.92
N ALA A 12 0.33 -12.99 -17.26
CA ALA A 12 -1.07 -12.96 -16.83
C ALA A 12 -1.24 -12.01 -15.65
N VAL A 13 -0.37 -12.08 -14.64
CA VAL A 13 -0.37 -11.15 -13.49
C VAL A 13 -0.23 -9.71 -13.96
N ASN A 14 0.73 -9.45 -14.86
CA ASN A 14 0.95 -8.11 -15.40
C ASN A 14 -0.27 -7.59 -16.19
N THR A 15 -0.94 -8.46 -16.94
CA THR A 15 -2.19 -8.12 -17.63
C THR A 15 -3.28 -7.74 -16.62
N TYR A 16 -3.45 -8.50 -15.54
CA TYR A 16 -4.47 -8.23 -14.53
C TYR A 16 -4.22 -6.91 -13.80
N ILE A 17 -2.97 -6.61 -13.42
CA ILE A 17 -2.60 -5.32 -12.82
C ILE A 17 -2.91 -4.17 -13.78
N THR A 18 -2.54 -4.30 -15.05
CA THR A 18 -2.84 -3.27 -16.06
C THR A 18 -4.34 -3.03 -16.19
N ARG A 19 -5.13 -4.09 -16.29
CA ARG A 19 -6.60 -3.98 -16.43
C ARG A 19 -7.28 -3.46 -15.17
N ALA A 20 -6.78 -3.80 -13.99
CA ALA A 20 -7.25 -3.23 -12.72
C ALA A 20 -7.04 -1.71 -12.68
N ASP A 21 -5.86 -1.25 -13.11
CA ASP A 21 -5.53 0.18 -13.18
C ASP A 21 -6.36 0.93 -14.23
N GLU A 22 -6.63 0.31 -15.39
CA GLU A 22 -7.53 0.86 -16.41
C GLU A 22 -8.97 1.03 -15.86
N SER A 23 -9.47 0.05 -15.10
CA SER A 23 -10.77 0.13 -14.44
C SER A 23 -10.84 1.30 -13.45
N LEU A 24 -9.81 1.47 -12.63
CA LEU A 24 -9.71 2.60 -11.69
C LEU A 24 -9.60 3.94 -12.43
N SER A 25 -8.86 3.98 -13.53
CA SER A 25 -8.74 5.17 -14.37
C SER A 25 -10.10 5.61 -14.94
N ALA A 26 -10.90 4.66 -15.41
CA ALA A 26 -12.25 4.94 -15.91
C ALA A 26 -13.20 5.49 -14.84
N LEU A 27 -12.94 5.17 -13.56
CA LEU A 27 -13.69 5.66 -12.41
C LEU A 27 -13.13 6.95 -11.81
N GLY A 28 -12.04 7.51 -12.37
CA GLY A 28 -11.42 8.75 -11.89
C GLY A 28 -10.47 8.59 -10.70
N PHE A 29 -10.11 7.37 -10.32
CA PHE A 29 -9.14 7.14 -9.23
C PHE A 29 -7.71 7.44 -9.65
N THR A 30 -6.86 7.69 -8.66
CA THR A 30 -5.41 7.86 -8.82
C THR A 30 -4.74 6.61 -9.40
N GLU A 31 -3.47 6.71 -9.79
CA GLU A 31 -2.69 5.62 -10.38
C GLU A 31 -2.47 4.48 -9.37
N HIS A 32 -2.77 3.23 -9.80
CA HIS A 32 -2.59 1.98 -9.03
C HIS A 32 -1.90 0.89 -9.90
N SER A 33 -1.05 1.33 -10.84
CA SER A 33 -0.31 0.46 -11.75
C SER A 33 1.08 0.06 -11.18
N PHE A 34 1.99 -0.38 -12.03
CA PHE A 34 3.32 -0.85 -11.65
C PHE A 34 4.15 0.12 -10.80
N PRO A 35 4.15 1.46 -11.04
CA PRO A 35 4.86 2.38 -10.16
C PRO A 35 4.39 2.32 -8.71
N HIS A 36 3.08 2.12 -8.48
CA HIS A 36 2.52 1.94 -7.15
C HIS A 36 2.86 0.57 -6.56
N VAL A 37 2.43 -0.53 -7.21
CA VAL A 37 2.57 -1.87 -6.61
C VAL A 37 4.03 -2.28 -6.42
N CYS A 38 4.94 -1.88 -7.32
CA CYS A 38 6.38 -2.13 -7.16
C CYS A 38 6.95 -1.33 -5.97
N ARG A 39 6.58 -0.04 -5.84
CA ARG A 39 7.01 0.78 -4.70
C ARG A 39 6.50 0.19 -3.37
N VAL A 40 5.23 -0.18 -3.32
CA VAL A 40 4.64 -0.81 -2.12
C VAL A 40 5.37 -2.10 -1.78
N ALA A 41 5.70 -2.95 -2.76
CA ALA A 41 6.45 -4.18 -2.53
C ALA A 41 7.85 -3.91 -1.94
N GLU A 42 8.59 -2.95 -2.50
CA GLU A 42 9.91 -2.61 -1.98
C GLU A 42 9.84 -2.04 -0.57
N VAL A 43 8.90 -1.14 -0.29
CA VAL A 43 8.74 -0.53 1.03
C VAL A 43 8.29 -1.58 2.06
N ALA A 44 7.34 -2.47 1.73
CA ALA A 44 6.94 -3.56 2.62
C ALA A 44 8.09 -4.48 2.99
N GLY A 45 8.91 -4.84 1.99
CA GLY A 45 10.14 -5.62 2.22
C GLY A 45 11.14 -4.88 3.11
N GLN A 46 11.33 -3.57 2.89
CA GLN A 46 12.23 -2.74 3.72
C GLN A 46 11.76 -2.64 5.18
N VAL A 47 10.44 -2.54 5.42
CA VAL A 47 9.86 -2.52 6.77
C VAL A 47 10.24 -3.78 7.54
N LEU A 48 9.98 -4.96 6.97
CA LEU A 48 10.31 -6.22 7.63
C LEU A 48 11.84 -6.44 7.77
N LYS A 49 12.60 -6.05 6.74
CA LYS A 49 14.07 -6.14 6.79
C LYS A 49 14.66 -5.28 7.92
N ALA A 50 14.17 -4.06 8.10
CA ALA A 50 14.61 -3.17 9.17
C ALA A 50 14.33 -3.74 10.57
N LEU A 51 13.31 -4.58 10.70
CA LEU A 51 12.92 -5.25 11.95
C LEU A 51 13.58 -6.62 12.13
N GLY A 52 14.48 -7.03 11.24
CA GLY A 52 15.23 -8.28 11.37
C GLY A 52 14.46 -9.55 10.99
N TYR A 53 13.35 -9.42 10.24
CA TYR A 53 12.63 -10.59 9.70
C TYR A 53 13.50 -11.32 8.68
N ASP A 54 13.30 -12.61 8.54
CA ASP A 54 14.05 -13.45 7.61
C ASP A 54 13.68 -13.16 6.13
N SER A 55 14.50 -13.65 5.21
CA SER A 55 14.34 -13.42 3.78
C SER A 55 13.04 -14.00 3.23
N HIS A 56 12.52 -15.09 3.81
CA HIS A 56 11.27 -15.72 3.41
C HIS A 56 10.07 -14.81 3.74
N GLN A 57 10.00 -14.30 4.98
CA GLN A 57 8.95 -13.37 5.40
C GLN A 57 8.97 -12.05 4.62
N ILE A 58 10.18 -11.54 4.32
CA ILE A 58 10.35 -10.36 3.45
C ILE A 58 9.80 -10.62 2.04
N GLU A 59 10.05 -11.80 1.48
CA GLU A 59 9.56 -12.19 0.16
C GLU A 59 8.03 -12.28 0.15
N LEU A 60 7.40 -12.89 1.17
CA LEU A 60 5.94 -12.94 1.29
C LEU A 60 5.31 -11.55 1.35
N ALA A 61 5.96 -10.61 2.05
CA ALA A 61 5.48 -9.23 2.11
C ALA A 61 5.55 -8.53 0.74
N LYS A 62 6.61 -8.75 -0.04
CA LYS A 62 6.74 -8.23 -1.40
C LYS A 62 5.69 -8.82 -2.33
N ILE A 63 5.44 -10.13 -2.25
CA ILE A 63 4.41 -10.82 -3.04
C ILE A 63 3.02 -10.26 -2.71
N ALA A 64 2.67 -10.17 -1.43
CA ALA A 64 1.39 -9.62 -0.99
C ALA A 64 1.21 -8.18 -1.49
N ALA A 65 2.24 -7.36 -1.37
CA ALA A 65 2.24 -5.97 -1.79
C ALA A 65 2.12 -5.80 -3.32
N TYR A 66 2.72 -6.69 -4.11
CA TYR A 66 2.61 -6.64 -5.57
C TYR A 66 1.20 -6.98 -6.06
N LEU A 67 0.49 -7.86 -5.35
CA LEU A 67 -0.83 -8.38 -5.73
C LEU A 67 -1.99 -7.67 -5.04
N HIS A 68 -1.74 -6.77 -4.05
CA HIS A 68 -2.78 -6.29 -3.14
C HIS A 68 -3.98 -5.63 -3.84
N ASP A 69 -3.73 -4.89 -4.91
CA ASP A 69 -4.73 -4.10 -5.64
C ASP A 69 -5.35 -4.83 -6.85
N ILE A 70 -4.95 -6.08 -7.12
CA ILE A 70 -5.40 -6.83 -8.31
C ILE A 70 -6.92 -7.03 -8.35
N GLY A 71 -7.58 -6.98 -7.19
CA GLY A 71 -9.03 -7.09 -7.06
C GLY A 71 -9.81 -5.92 -7.67
N ASN A 72 -9.16 -4.76 -7.91
CA ASN A 72 -9.74 -3.65 -8.63
C ASN A 72 -10.11 -4.03 -10.09
N LEU A 73 -9.60 -5.15 -10.60
CA LEU A 73 -10.04 -5.75 -11.86
C LEU A 73 -11.53 -6.13 -11.82
N VAL A 74 -12.01 -6.59 -10.66
CA VAL A 74 -13.40 -7.00 -10.46
C VAL A 74 -14.27 -5.81 -10.09
N ASN A 75 -13.91 -5.08 -9.03
CA ASN A 75 -14.60 -3.87 -8.56
C ASN A 75 -13.73 -3.12 -7.54
N ARG A 76 -13.91 -1.80 -7.43
CA ARG A 76 -13.27 -1.01 -6.35
C ARG A 76 -13.84 -1.38 -4.98
N VAL A 77 -15.16 -1.61 -4.88
CA VAL A 77 -15.79 -2.06 -3.64
C VAL A 77 -15.32 -3.48 -3.35
N ASP A 78 -14.88 -3.73 -2.12
CA ASP A 78 -14.36 -5.02 -1.66
C ASP A 78 -13.16 -5.56 -2.48
N HIS A 79 -12.37 -4.65 -3.10
CA HIS A 79 -11.20 -5.03 -3.91
C HIS A 79 -10.17 -5.84 -3.11
N SER A 80 -10.04 -5.61 -1.81
CA SER A 80 -9.16 -6.40 -0.95
C SER A 80 -9.61 -7.85 -0.84
N GLN A 81 -10.93 -8.10 -0.78
CA GLN A 81 -11.49 -9.44 -0.70
C GLN A 81 -11.40 -10.16 -2.05
N SER A 82 -11.82 -9.52 -3.14
CA SER A 82 -11.67 -10.08 -4.49
C SER A 82 -10.20 -10.27 -4.87
N GLY A 83 -9.32 -9.34 -4.49
CA GLY A 83 -7.87 -9.44 -4.67
C GLY A 83 -7.25 -10.63 -3.93
N ALA A 84 -7.67 -10.89 -2.69
CA ALA A 84 -7.25 -12.04 -1.92
C ALA A 84 -7.62 -13.37 -2.60
N VAL A 85 -8.85 -13.48 -3.12
CA VAL A 85 -9.31 -14.68 -3.86
C VAL A 85 -8.55 -14.84 -5.18
N MET A 86 -8.30 -13.76 -5.91
CA MET A 86 -7.50 -13.79 -7.14
C MET A 86 -6.05 -14.21 -6.85
N ALA A 87 -5.44 -13.63 -5.82
CA ALA A 87 -4.09 -13.97 -5.39
C ALA A 87 -3.99 -15.44 -4.97
N PHE A 88 -4.98 -15.95 -4.21
CA PHE A 88 -5.06 -17.39 -3.89
C PHE A 88 -4.96 -18.23 -5.16
N ARG A 89 -5.81 -17.95 -6.16
CA ARG A 89 -5.84 -18.72 -7.41
C ARG A 89 -4.52 -18.65 -8.18
N ILE A 90 -3.89 -17.48 -8.23
CA ILE A 90 -2.61 -17.29 -8.93
C ILE A 90 -1.50 -18.08 -8.24
N LEU A 91 -1.37 -17.92 -6.92
CA LEU A 91 -0.28 -18.54 -6.15
C LEU A 91 -0.42 -20.06 -6.03
N ASP A 92 -1.64 -20.57 -5.88
CA ASP A 92 -1.96 -21.99 -5.92
C ASP A 92 -1.58 -22.62 -7.27
N HIS A 93 -1.91 -21.93 -8.38
CA HIS A 93 -1.53 -22.41 -9.72
C HIS A 93 -0.02 -22.35 -9.99
N MET A 94 0.72 -21.56 -9.23
CA MET A 94 2.19 -21.52 -9.27
C MET A 94 2.83 -22.50 -8.27
N ASP A 95 2.08 -23.42 -7.69
CA ASP A 95 2.54 -24.42 -6.72
C ASP A 95 3.22 -23.80 -5.47
N MET A 96 2.70 -22.66 -4.99
CA MET A 96 3.17 -22.05 -3.75
C MET A 96 2.70 -22.88 -2.55
N ASP A 97 3.55 -22.97 -1.52
CA ASP A 97 3.18 -23.65 -0.26
C ASP A 97 1.90 -23.07 0.36
N ALA A 98 1.02 -23.92 0.85
CA ALA A 98 -0.29 -23.50 1.35
C ALA A 98 -0.23 -22.54 2.55
N ALA A 99 0.78 -22.66 3.42
CA ALA A 99 0.96 -21.73 4.55
C ALA A 99 1.41 -20.35 4.06
N ASP A 100 2.23 -20.30 3.03
CA ASP A 100 2.66 -19.06 2.38
C ASP A 100 1.49 -18.38 1.66
N VAL A 101 0.71 -19.16 0.89
CA VAL A 101 -0.52 -18.68 0.25
C VAL A 101 -1.47 -18.08 1.29
N ALA A 102 -1.72 -18.78 2.40
CA ALA A 102 -2.57 -18.29 3.47
C ALA A 102 -2.06 -16.98 4.06
N THR A 103 -0.74 -16.83 4.26
CA THR A 103 -0.12 -15.62 4.76
C THR A 103 -0.33 -14.43 3.82
N VAL A 104 -0.08 -14.62 2.52
CA VAL A 104 -0.23 -13.59 1.49
C VAL A 104 -1.69 -13.18 1.32
N VAL A 105 -2.59 -14.15 1.18
CA VAL A 105 -4.04 -13.92 1.00
C VAL A 105 -4.63 -13.18 2.19
N THR A 106 -4.26 -13.57 3.40
CA THR A 106 -4.68 -12.89 4.62
C THR A 106 -4.19 -11.44 4.66
N ALA A 107 -2.96 -11.17 4.22
CA ALA A 107 -2.43 -9.81 4.16
C ALA A 107 -3.22 -8.96 3.14
N ILE A 108 -3.47 -9.50 1.95
CA ILE A 108 -4.23 -8.80 0.90
C ILE A 108 -5.66 -8.52 1.37
N GLY A 109 -6.36 -9.50 1.94
CA GLY A 109 -7.74 -9.35 2.40
C GLY A 109 -7.92 -8.32 3.54
N ASN A 110 -6.84 -7.94 4.21
CA ASN A 110 -6.86 -7.07 5.38
C ASN A 110 -6.13 -5.72 5.19
N HIS A 111 -5.83 -5.30 3.94
CA HIS A 111 -5.07 -4.07 3.70
C HIS A 111 -5.93 -2.81 3.58
N ASP A 112 -7.22 -2.93 3.23
CA ASP A 112 -8.08 -1.77 2.97
C ASP A 112 -8.53 -1.08 4.26
N GLU A 113 -8.60 0.25 4.25
CA GLU A 113 -8.93 1.06 5.43
C GLU A 113 -10.36 0.91 5.93
N GLY A 114 -11.27 0.38 5.11
CA GLY A 114 -12.67 0.16 5.48
C GLY A 114 -12.85 -1.02 6.45
N THR A 115 -12.13 -2.10 6.23
CA THR A 115 -12.30 -3.38 6.96
C THR A 115 -10.98 -3.98 7.45
N GLY A 116 -9.85 -3.39 7.09
CA GLY A 116 -8.52 -3.94 7.32
C GLY A 116 -8.12 -4.06 8.78
N VAL A 117 -7.45 -5.17 9.09
CA VAL A 117 -6.83 -5.44 10.39
C VAL A 117 -5.44 -6.03 10.17
N PRO A 118 -4.38 -5.50 10.79
CA PRO A 118 -3.01 -6.01 10.62
C PRO A 118 -2.81 -7.32 11.40
N VAL A 119 -3.41 -8.41 10.90
CA VAL A 119 -3.48 -9.72 11.58
C VAL A 119 -2.13 -10.44 11.71
N ASN A 120 -1.19 -10.16 10.81
CA ASN A 120 0.18 -10.69 10.83
C ASN A 120 1.20 -9.62 10.41
N ALA A 121 2.50 -9.94 10.48
CA ALA A 121 3.58 -9.02 10.13
C ALA A 121 3.54 -8.61 8.64
N THR A 122 3.20 -9.54 7.75
CA THR A 122 3.05 -9.31 6.31
C THR A 122 1.94 -8.30 6.03
N ALA A 123 0.75 -8.47 6.66
CA ALA A 123 -0.35 -7.52 6.56
C ALA A 123 0.03 -6.12 7.09
N ALA A 124 0.73 -6.08 8.22
CA ALA A 124 1.17 -4.82 8.81
C ALA A 124 2.17 -4.08 7.92
N ALA A 125 3.14 -4.79 7.35
CA ALA A 125 4.12 -4.21 6.43
C ALA A 125 3.46 -3.72 5.14
N LEU A 126 2.54 -4.50 4.57
CA LEU A 126 1.73 -4.11 3.41
C LEU A 126 0.93 -2.83 3.69
N ILE A 127 0.21 -2.78 4.80
CA ILE A 127 -0.59 -1.60 5.19
C ILE A 127 0.28 -0.35 5.30
N LEU A 128 1.40 -0.42 6.03
CA LEU A 128 2.31 0.71 6.18
C LEU A 128 2.87 1.18 4.82
N ALA A 129 3.24 0.23 3.96
CA ALA A 129 3.81 0.53 2.65
C ALA A 129 2.78 1.17 1.71
N ASP A 130 1.60 0.57 1.58
CA ASP A 130 0.54 1.06 0.70
C ASP A 130 0.03 2.44 1.14
N LYS A 131 -0.31 2.57 2.43
CA LYS A 131 -0.89 3.83 2.93
C LYS A 131 0.13 4.97 3.02
N SER A 132 1.43 4.68 2.92
CA SER A 132 2.49 5.68 2.80
C SER A 132 2.72 6.17 1.37
N ASP A 133 2.17 5.52 0.35
CA ASP A 133 2.38 5.92 -1.05
C ASP A 133 1.42 7.02 -1.50
N VAL A 134 1.60 8.20 -0.93
CA VAL A 134 0.88 9.42 -1.32
C VAL A 134 1.83 10.29 -2.14
N ARG A 135 1.52 10.51 -3.42
CA ARG A 135 2.43 11.23 -4.33
C ARG A 135 1.64 12.03 -5.39
N ARG A 136 2.17 13.22 -5.72
CA ARG A 136 1.67 14.11 -6.77
C ARG A 136 1.49 13.40 -8.12
N ASN A 137 2.44 12.57 -8.52
CA ASN A 137 2.41 11.91 -9.83
C ASN A 137 1.43 10.72 -9.94
N ARG A 138 0.72 10.38 -8.87
CA ARG A 138 -0.41 9.43 -8.92
C ARG A 138 -1.70 10.10 -9.40
N VAL A 139 -1.79 11.44 -9.35
CA VAL A 139 -2.96 12.18 -9.85
C VAL A 139 -2.98 12.13 -11.38
N ARG A 140 -4.08 11.63 -11.94
CA ARG A 140 -4.27 11.49 -13.39
C ARG A 140 -4.85 12.73 -14.03
N ASN A 141 -5.72 13.43 -13.29
CA ASN A 141 -6.31 14.67 -13.72
C ASN A 141 -5.19 15.70 -13.96
N ARG A 142 -5.21 16.37 -15.10
CA ARG A 142 -4.20 17.37 -15.47
C ARG A 142 -4.73 18.80 -15.40
N ASP A 143 -6.02 18.95 -15.20
CA ASP A 143 -6.66 20.24 -15.06
C ASP A 143 -6.91 20.59 -13.60
N ILE A 144 -5.99 21.38 -13.04
CA ILE A 144 -6.01 21.79 -11.63
C ILE A 144 -7.33 22.47 -11.26
N ALA A 145 -8.00 23.15 -12.20
CA ALA A 145 -9.26 23.82 -11.94
C ALA A 145 -10.43 22.85 -11.66
N THR A 146 -10.28 21.58 -12.05
CA THR A 146 -11.30 20.53 -11.86
C THR A 146 -10.93 19.52 -10.77
N PHE A 147 -9.86 19.77 -10.02
CA PHE A 147 -9.45 18.89 -8.92
C PHE A 147 -10.51 18.78 -7.84
N ASP A 148 -10.89 17.56 -7.50
CA ASP A 148 -11.61 17.28 -6.26
C ASP A 148 -10.67 17.31 -5.04
N ILE A 149 -11.18 17.02 -3.85
CA ILE A 149 -10.37 17.00 -2.63
C ILE A 149 -9.28 15.92 -2.68
N HIS A 150 -9.56 14.75 -3.29
CA HIS A 150 -8.59 13.66 -3.42
C HIS A 150 -7.46 14.04 -4.37
N ASP A 151 -7.78 14.67 -5.49
CA ASP A 151 -6.79 15.19 -6.43
C ASP A 151 -5.91 16.25 -5.76
N ARG A 152 -6.52 17.25 -5.11
CA ARG A 152 -5.78 18.34 -4.45
C ARG A 152 -4.83 17.81 -3.40
N VAL A 153 -5.29 16.92 -2.52
CA VAL A 153 -4.47 16.39 -1.44
C VAL A 153 -3.32 15.53 -1.99
N ASN A 154 -3.58 14.61 -2.92
CA ASN A 154 -2.50 13.81 -3.51
C ASN A 154 -1.51 14.68 -4.30
N TYR A 155 -2.00 15.67 -5.05
CA TYR A 155 -1.17 16.59 -5.83
C TYR A 155 -0.29 17.49 -4.95
N SER A 156 -0.78 17.86 -3.76
CA SER A 156 -0.03 18.68 -2.81
C SER A 156 1.19 17.94 -2.23
N VAL A 157 1.20 16.60 -2.23
CA VAL A 157 2.30 15.83 -1.65
C VAL A 157 3.47 15.75 -2.62
N GLU A 158 4.53 16.49 -2.32
CA GLU A 158 5.78 16.52 -3.08
C GLU A 158 6.68 15.34 -2.73
N ARG A 159 6.69 14.96 -1.45
CA ARG A 159 7.50 13.85 -0.93
C ARG A 159 6.72 13.07 0.11
N SER A 160 6.78 11.74 -0.01
CA SER A 160 6.34 10.80 1.01
C SER A 160 7.42 9.77 1.26
N ALA A 161 7.81 9.59 2.52
CA ALA A 161 8.81 8.62 2.93
C ALA A 161 8.39 7.92 4.23
N LEU A 162 8.34 6.61 4.19
CA LEU A 162 8.19 5.77 5.38
C LEU A 162 9.57 5.29 5.82
N ARG A 163 9.90 5.49 7.09
CA ARG A 163 11.12 4.98 7.72
C ARG A 163 10.78 4.15 8.94
N VAL A 164 11.46 3.05 9.12
CA VAL A 164 11.46 2.29 10.37
C VAL A 164 12.72 2.64 11.13
N LEU A 165 12.57 3.05 12.38
CA LEU A 165 13.63 3.38 13.34
C LEU A 165 13.58 2.35 14.46
N PRO A 166 14.26 1.19 14.33
CA PRO A 166 14.12 0.06 15.25
C PRO A 166 14.53 0.41 16.67
N GLU A 167 15.60 1.15 16.84
CA GLU A 167 16.14 1.56 18.15
C GLU A 167 15.17 2.49 18.93
N GLU A 168 14.35 3.25 18.20
CA GLU A 168 13.34 4.15 18.77
C GLU A 168 11.97 3.51 18.89
N HIS A 169 11.82 2.30 18.35
CA HIS A 169 10.53 1.61 18.18
C HIS A 169 9.50 2.47 17.42
N VAL A 170 9.91 3.09 16.30
CA VAL A 170 9.08 4.03 15.53
C VAL A 170 8.97 3.62 14.06
N ALA A 171 7.74 3.70 13.54
CA ALA A 171 7.44 3.78 12.12
C ALA A 171 7.09 5.24 11.80
N LEU A 172 8.00 5.97 11.16
CA LEU A 172 7.87 7.39 10.85
C LEU A 172 7.43 7.58 9.40
N LEU A 173 6.27 8.20 9.20
CA LEU A 173 5.82 8.71 7.91
C LEU A 173 6.12 10.20 7.82
N GLU A 174 7.01 10.57 6.90
CA GLU A 174 7.36 11.97 6.63
C GLU A 174 6.71 12.42 5.32
N LEU A 175 5.97 13.51 5.37
CA LEU A 175 5.34 14.13 4.21
C LEU A 175 5.85 15.56 4.03
N THR A 176 6.13 15.93 2.78
CA THR A 176 6.27 17.34 2.36
C THR A 176 5.05 17.69 1.55
N VAL A 177 4.29 18.65 2.03
CA VAL A 177 2.99 19.07 1.47
C VAL A 177 3.08 20.54 1.03
N ASP A 178 2.76 20.80 -0.21
CA ASP A 178 2.58 22.14 -0.75
C ASP A 178 1.21 22.69 -0.33
N THR A 179 1.23 23.58 0.65
CA THR A 179 0.01 24.16 1.24
C THR A 179 -0.73 25.14 0.31
N GLN A 180 -0.20 25.45 -0.87
CA GLN A 180 -0.93 26.21 -1.88
C GLN A 180 -2.04 25.39 -2.55
N PHE A 181 -1.89 24.05 -2.60
CA PHE A 181 -2.89 23.14 -3.20
C PHE A 181 -3.85 22.55 -2.18
N SER A 182 -3.39 22.24 -0.98
CA SER A 182 -4.19 21.60 0.03
C SER A 182 -3.72 21.94 1.44
N SER A 183 -4.63 22.16 2.36
CA SER A 183 -4.31 22.32 3.77
C SER A 183 -3.98 20.97 4.44
N VAL A 184 -3.29 21.03 5.59
CA VAL A 184 -3.09 19.84 6.44
C VAL A 184 -4.43 19.27 6.92
N MET A 185 -5.45 20.12 7.07
CA MET A 185 -6.81 19.69 7.46
C MET A 185 -7.47 18.85 6.37
N ASP A 186 -7.36 19.26 5.09
CA ASP A 186 -7.87 18.47 3.96
C ASP A 186 -7.19 17.10 3.89
N PHE A 187 -5.88 17.03 4.20
CA PHE A 187 -5.16 15.75 4.30
C PHE A 187 -5.81 14.84 5.35
N PHE A 188 -6.10 15.33 6.54
CA PHE A 188 -6.73 14.53 7.58
C PHE A 188 -8.18 14.16 7.24
N GLU A 189 -8.93 15.02 6.56
CA GLU A 189 -10.31 14.74 6.14
C GLU A 189 -10.38 13.46 5.32
N ILE A 190 -9.50 13.27 4.35
CA ILE A 190 -9.54 12.09 3.47
C ILE A 190 -8.68 10.92 3.97
N PHE A 191 -7.60 11.19 4.73
CA PHE A 191 -6.62 10.17 5.10
C PHE A 191 -6.62 9.76 6.58
N MET A 192 -7.53 10.29 7.40
CA MET A 192 -7.58 9.93 8.83
C MET A 192 -7.71 8.43 9.04
N LYS A 193 -8.60 7.75 8.29
CA LYS A 193 -8.78 6.30 8.40
C LYS A 193 -7.49 5.53 8.02
N ARG A 194 -6.76 6.01 7.01
CA ARG A 194 -5.46 5.44 6.61
C ARG A 194 -4.43 5.59 7.73
N MET A 195 -4.34 6.76 8.36
CA MET A 195 -3.40 7.01 9.47
C MET A 195 -3.73 6.16 10.69
N LEU A 196 -5.01 5.97 11.00
CA LEU A 196 -5.45 5.08 12.07
C LEU A 196 -5.11 3.61 11.78
N LEU A 197 -5.22 3.17 10.53
CA LEU A 197 -4.82 1.83 10.12
C LEU A 197 -3.30 1.66 10.19
N CYS A 198 -2.52 2.66 9.75
CA CYS A 198 -1.06 2.69 9.89
C CYS A 198 -0.63 2.57 11.35
N ARG A 199 -1.30 3.28 12.26
CA ARG A 199 -1.02 3.17 13.70
C ARG A 199 -1.19 1.74 14.20
N ARG A 200 -2.32 1.09 13.89
CA ARG A 200 -2.57 -0.32 14.25
C ARG A 200 -1.54 -1.27 13.62
N ALA A 201 -1.13 -1.00 12.38
CA ALA A 201 -0.10 -1.78 11.69
C ALA A 201 1.28 -1.63 12.36
N ALA A 202 1.66 -0.42 12.75
CA ALA A 202 2.90 -0.18 13.50
C ALA A 202 2.86 -0.90 14.86
N GLU A 203 1.77 -0.78 15.61
CA GLU A 203 1.57 -1.49 16.89
C GLU A 203 1.70 -3.01 16.74
N ARG A 204 1.18 -3.58 15.65
CA ARG A 204 1.32 -5.02 15.34
C ARG A 204 2.79 -5.44 15.17
N LEU A 205 3.65 -4.54 14.71
CA LEU A 205 5.10 -4.75 14.55
C LEU A 205 5.92 -4.32 15.77
N GLY A 206 5.27 -3.97 16.88
CA GLY A 206 5.95 -3.48 18.09
C GLY A 206 6.49 -2.05 17.99
N LEU A 207 5.94 -1.26 17.05
CA LEU A 207 6.35 0.12 16.77
C LEU A 207 5.26 1.11 17.16
N ARG A 208 5.65 2.36 17.45
CA ARG A 208 4.75 3.51 17.48
C ARG A 208 4.71 4.15 16.09
N PHE A 209 3.52 4.48 15.62
CA PHE A 209 3.39 5.26 14.38
C PHE A 209 3.58 6.75 14.67
N GLN A 210 4.40 7.40 13.86
CA GLN A 210 4.58 8.85 13.88
C GLN A 210 4.33 9.42 12.48
N LEU A 211 3.64 10.56 12.43
CA LEU A 211 3.40 11.34 11.22
C LEU A 211 4.01 12.73 11.37
N THR A 212 4.87 13.08 10.43
CA THR A 212 5.45 14.42 10.31
C THR A 212 5.05 15.03 8.98
N ILE A 213 4.49 16.24 9.00
CA ILE A 213 4.16 17.02 7.81
C ILE A 213 4.91 18.34 7.86
N ASN A 214 5.68 18.64 6.81
CA ASN A 214 6.50 19.84 6.69
C ASN A 214 7.41 20.08 7.90
N GLY A 215 7.98 18.99 8.45
CA GLY A 215 8.88 19.03 9.61
C GLY A 215 8.16 19.12 10.97
N GLN A 216 6.85 19.25 11.00
CA GLN A 216 6.07 19.27 12.24
C GLN A 216 5.51 17.88 12.54
N GLN A 217 5.82 17.33 13.72
CA GLN A 217 5.24 16.08 14.19
C GLN A 217 3.78 16.33 14.61
N LEU A 218 2.87 15.49 14.09
CA LEU A 218 1.42 15.62 14.31
C LEU A 218 0.86 14.43 15.09
N ILE A 219 1.49 13.25 14.98
CA ILE A 219 1.15 12.01 15.69
C ILE A 219 2.42 11.42 16.28
#